data_19ec167a3344b34f5e17017e42c66294
#
_entry.id   19ec167a3344b34f5e17017e42c66294
#
_cell.length_a   1.000
_cell.length_b   1.000
_cell.length_c   1.000
_cell.angle_alpha   90.00
_cell.angle_beta   90.00
_cell.angle_gamma   90.00
#
_symmetry.space_group_name_H-M   'P 1'
#
loop_
_entity.id
_entity.type
_entity.pdbx_description
1 polymer ?
#
loop_
_entity_poly.entity_id
_entity_poly.type
_entity_poly.pdbx_seq_one_letter_code
_entity_poly.pdbx_strand_id
1 'polypeptide(L)'
;MADLILNIPTGEVSLSAATAKTVFSMTAPANQRLKLKGVELFFKGVSATDTPVKCELSLVTTDGGTATTATPAKNDNDMAETAQGVYKTNYSLEPSIYGANLRTWEVHPQTGLVLYFPLHDEPRLKGGTEMALRLTAAQAQTVAVNAVVEE
;
A
#
# COMPACT_ATOMS: atom_id res chain seq x y z
N MET A 1 23.46 4.11 -11.53
CA MET A 1 22.07 4.17 -12.03
C MET A 1 21.25 4.83 -10.93
N ALA A 2 20.53 5.89 -11.22
CA ALA A 2 19.68 6.53 -10.22
C ALA A 2 18.43 5.66 -10.03
N ASP A 3 18.06 5.43 -8.77
CA ASP A 3 16.86 4.68 -8.45
C ASP A 3 15.62 5.55 -8.73
N LEU A 4 14.64 4.99 -9.40
CA LEU A 4 13.37 5.68 -9.69
C LEU A 4 12.48 5.65 -8.44
N ILE A 5 12.31 6.81 -7.81
CA ILE A 5 11.42 6.96 -6.65
C ILE A 5 10.03 7.40 -7.13
N LEU A 6 9.03 6.65 -6.74
CA LEU A 6 7.63 6.84 -7.12
C LEU A 6 6.76 7.09 -5.89
N ASN A 7 5.85 8.04 -6.03
CA ASN A 7 4.78 8.28 -5.07
C ASN A 7 3.47 7.76 -5.64
N ILE A 8 2.79 6.91 -4.91
CA ILE A 8 1.54 6.28 -5.33
C ILE A 8 0.45 6.66 -4.33
N PRO A 9 -0.32 7.73 -4.61
CA PRO A 9 -1.49 8.06 -3.79
C PRO A 9 -2.66 7.16 -4.16
N THR A 10 -3.38 6.65 -3.15
CA THR A 10 -4.59 5.85 -3.37
C THR A 10 -5.84 6.71 -3.58
N GLY A 11 -5.79 7.99 -3.20
CA GLY A 11 -6.99 8.76 -2.98
C GLY A 11 -7.79 8.27 -1.76
N GLU A 12 -9.01 8.73 -1.62
CA GLU A 12 -9.89 8.33 -0.53
C GLU A 12 -10.49 6.94 -0.79
N VAL A 13 -10.30 6.05 0.17
CA VAL A 13 -10.82 4.67 0.15
C VAL A 13 -11.74 4.46 1.33
N SER A 14 -12.97 4.02 1.09
CA SER A 14 -13.94 3.73 2.14
C SER A 14 -13.69 2.33 2.74
N LEU A 15 -13.59 2.28 4.05
CA LEU A 15 -13.50 1.04 4.84
C LEU A 15 -14.86 0.74 5.46
N SER A 16 -15.32 -0.49 5.32
CA SER A 16 -16.50 -0.99 6.02
C SER A 16 -16.12 -1.54 7.39
N ALA A 17 -17.03 -1.41 8.36
CA ALA A 17 -16.81 -1.92 9.73
C ALA A 17 -16.50 -3.42 9.72
N ALA A 18 -15.49 -3.82 10.49
CA ALA A 18 -15.06 -5.19 10.72
C ALA A 18 -14.73 -5.99 9.43
N THR A 19 -14.51 -5.31 8.32
CA THR A 19 -14.21 -5.93 7.03
C THR A 19 -12.80 -5.56 6.59
N ALA A 20 -11.97 -6.56 6.32
CA ALA A 20 -10.64 -6.33 5.78
C ALA A 20 -10.75 -5.85 4.34
N LYS A 21 -10.00 -4.81 3.99
CA LYS A 21 -9.94 -4.24 2.64
C LYS A 21 -8.50 -3.96 2.23
N THR A 22 -8.13 -4.42 1.04
CA THR A 22 -6.87 -4.06 0.42
C THR A 22 -6.99 -2.67 -0.18
N VAL A 23 -6.18 -1.76 0.34
CA VAL A 23 -6.19 -0.35 -0.07
C VAL A 23 -5.12 -0.02 -1.10
N PHE A 24 -4.04 -0.81 -1.10
CA PHE A 24 -2.92 -0.63 -1.99
C PHE A 24 -2.25 -1.97 -2.27
N SER A 25 -1.80 -2.18 -3.50
CA SER A 25 -0.85 -3.24 -3.83
C SER A 25 0.17 -2.76 -4.86
N MET A 26 1.29 -3.46 -4.87
CA MET A 26 2.34 -3.27 -5.87
C MET A 26 2.83 -4.62 -6.37
N THR A 27 3.00 -4.73 -7.69
CA THR A 27 3.50 -5.93 -8.37
C THR A 27 4.79 -5.59 -9.08
N ALA A 28 5.85 -6.31 -8.76
CA ALA A 28 7.14 -6.14 -9.41
C ALA A 28 7.12 -6.72 -10.84
N PRO A 29 7.68 -6.01 -11.84
CA PRO A 29 7.87 -6.59 -13.15
C PRO A 29 8.83 -7.79 -13.08
N ALA A 30 8.73 -8.71 -14.03
CA ALA A 30 9.47 -9.98 -13.96
C ALA A 30 10.99 -9.81 -13.89
N ASN A 31 11.51 -8.75 -14.46
CA ASN A 31 12.95 -8.47 -14.62
C ASN A 31 13.52 -7.50 -13.56
N GLN A 32 12.71 -7.02 -12.65
CA GLN A 32 13.11 -5.96 -11.72
C GLN A 32 12.57 -6.23 -10.31
N ARG A 33 13.25 -5.69 -9.31
CA ARG A 33 12.80 -5.70 -7.91
C ARG A 33 12.17 -4.36 -7.58
N LEU A 34 11.17 -4.38 -6.70
CA LEU A 34 10.61 -3.18 -6.09
C LEU A 34 10.95 -3.14 -4.61
N LYS A 35 11.10 -1.93 -4.06
CA LYS A 35 11.25 -1.69 -2.63
C LYS A 35 10.16 -0.74 -2.16
N LEU A 36 9.51 -1.07 -1.06
CA LEU A 36 8.60 -0.15 -0.38
C LEU A 36 9.42 0.71 0.59
N LYS A 37 9.61 1.97 0.26
CA LYS A 37 10.40 2.91 1.08
C LYS A 37 9.61 3.44 2.27
N GLY A 38 8.31 3.62 2.08
CA GLY A 38 7.46 4.15 3.13
C GLY A 38 5.98 4.09 2.80
N VAL A 39 5.18 4.25 3.84
CA VAL A 39 3.72 4.36 3.74
C VAL A 39 3.25 5.46 4.68
N GLU A 40 2.28 6.22 4.21
CA GLU A 40 1.57 7.23 4.99
C GLU A 40 0.09 6.91 4.95
N LEU A 41 -0.54 6.90 6.11
CA LEU A 41 -1.97 6.63 6.26
C LEU A 41 -2.63 7.81 6.97
N PHE A 42 -3.68 8.32 6.37
CA PHE A 42 -4.49 9.40 6.92
C PHE A 42 -5.95 9.00 6.91
N PHE A 43 -6.65 9.26 8.01
CA PHE A 43 -8.05 8.93 8.16
C PHE A 43 -8.91 10.19 8.19
N LYS A 44 -10.15 10.06 7.73
CA LYS A 44 -11.12 11.14 7.66
C LYS A 44 -12.41 10.73 8.35
N GLY A 45 -13.06 11.69 8.98
CA GLY A 45 -14.32 11.43 9.70
C GLY A 45 -14.12 10.66 10.98
N VAL A 46 -13.02 10.91 11.69
CA VAL A 46 -12.62 10.20 12.91
C VAL A 46 -13.18 10.83 14.17
N SER A 47 -13.37 10.01 15.20
CA SER A 47 -13.80 10.36 16.54
C SER A 47 -12.75 9.94 17.58
N ALA A 48 -12.74 10.62 18.73
CA ALA A 48 -11.86 10.25 19.85
C ALA A 48 -12.16 8.86 20.43
N THR A 49 -13.34 8.31 20.15
CA THR A 49 -13.77 6.98 20.59
C THR A 49 -13.47 5.88 19.58
N ASP A 50 -12.86 6.22 18.44
CA ASP A 50 -12.49 5.23 17.44
C ASP A 50 -11.40 4.32 17.97
N THR A 51 -11.49 3.04 17.62
CA THR A 51 -10.50 2.03 17.95
C THR A 51 -9.38 2.00 16.92
N PRO A 52 -8.17 1.53 17.27
CA PRO A 52 -7.10 1.38 16.31
C PRO A 52 -7.49 0.51 15.11
N VAL A 53 -6.99 0.89 13.95
CA VAL A 53 -7.15 0.17 12.68
C VAL A 53 -5.97 -0.77 12.51
N LYS A 54 -6.26 -2.05 12.29
CA LYS A 54 -5.24 -3.05 11.99
C LYS A 54 -4.77 -2.88 10.55
N CYS A 55 -3.45 -2.74 10.38
CA CYS A 55 -2.79 -2.62 9.09
C CYS A 55 -1.87 -3.83 8.88
N GLU A 56 -2.04 -4.55 7.79
CA GLU A 56 -1.26 -5.74 7.46
C GLU A 56 -0.61 -5.56 6.10
N LEU A 57 0.72 -5.65 6.06
CA LEU A 57 1.50 -5.70 4.84
C LEU A 57 1.84 -7.15 4.54
N SER A 58 1.26 -7.71 3.49
CA SER A 58 1.37 -9.14 3.17
C SER A 58 1.79 -9.36 1.72
N LEU A 59 2.50 -10.45 1.47
CA LEU A 59 2.67 -10.95 0.12
C LEU A 59 1.34 -11.46 -0.42
N VAL A 60 1.14 -11.35 -1.72
CA VAL A 60 -0.03 -11.90 -2.43
C VAL A 60 0.48 -13.03 -3.32
N THR A 61 -0.06 -14.22 -3.13
CA THR A 61 0.33 -15.39 -3.94
C THR A 61 -0.60 -15.59 -5.12
N THR A 62 -1.84 -15.16 -5.01
CA THR A 62 -2.81 -15.20 -6.10
C THR A 62 -3.68 -13.94 -6.04
N ASP A 63 -3.46 -13.03 -6.96
CA ASP A 63 -4.35 -11.90 -7.17
C ASP A 63 -5.49 -12.35 -8.09
N GLY A 64 -6.64 -12.56 -7.56
CA GLY A 64 -7.90 -12.75 -8.31
C GLY A 64 -8.81 -11.57 -8.08
N GLY A 65 -8.29 -10.52 -7.47
CA GLY A 65 -9.04 -9.35 -7.06
C GLY A 65 -9.34 -8.38 -8.19
N THR A 66 -10.24 -7.46 -7.92
CA THR A 66 -10.57 -6.34 -8.81
C THR A 66 -10.24 -5.05 -8.09
N ALA A 67 -9.44 -4.22 -8.73
CA ALA A 67 -8.96 -2.96 -8.16
C ALA A 67 -8.86 -1.87 -9.22
N THR A 68 -8.69 -0.64 -8.77
CA THR A 68 -8.36 0.49 -9.64
C THR A 68 -6.86 0.55 -9.85
N THR A 69 -6.41 0.67 -11.10
CA THR A 69 -4.99 0.90 -11.40
C THR A 69 -4.60 2.30 -10.97
N ALA A 70 -3.54 2.42 -10.19
CA ALA A 70 -2.97 3.70 -9.78
C ALA A 70 -1.91 4.17 -10.78
N THR A 71 -1.86 5.48 -11.00
CA THR A 71 -0.79 6.10 -11.79
C THR A 71 0.27 6.64 -10.81
N PRO A 72 1.49 6.10 -10.83
CA PRO A 72 2.56 6.60 -9.99
C PRO A 72 3.04 7.98 -10.47
N ALA A 73 3.41 8.83 -9.54
CA ALA A 73 4.07 10.09 -9.80
C ALA A 73 5.56 9.97 -9.47
N LYS A 74 6.43 10.41 -10.38
CA LYS A 74 7.87 10.44 -10.14
C LYS A 74 8.21 11.49 -9.10
N ASN A 75 9.09 11.15 -8.17
CA ASN A 75 9.62 12.11 -7.21
C ASN A 75 10.56 13.12 -7.89
N ASP A 76 11.33 12.64 -8.85
CA ASP A 76 12.13 13.50 -9.75
C ASP A 76 11.46 13.50 -11.13
N ASN A 77 10.87 14.62 -11.50
CA ASN A 77 10.11 14.75 -12.74
C ASN A 77 11.00 14.80 -13.99
N ASP A 78 12.29 15.09 -13.83
CA ASP A 78 13.23 15.16 -14.94
C ASP A 78 13.83 13.80 -15.32
N MET A 79 13.59 12.75 -14.51
CA MET A 79 14.03 11.41 -14.86
C MET A 79 13.32 10.88 -16.11
N ALA A 80 14.10 10.35 -17.03
CA ALA A 80 13.59 9.79 -18.29
C ALA A 80 12.94 8.40 -18.10
N GLU A 81 13.33 7.67 -17.05
CA GLU A 81 12.85 6.34 -16.74
C GLU A 81 11.34 6.37 -16.48
N THR A 82 10.66 5.31 -16.88
CA THR A 82 9.22 5.12 -16.65
C THR A 82 8.98 3.97 -15.70
N ALA A 83 7.97 4.15 -14.83
CA ALA A 83 7.53 3.10 -13.93
C ALA A 83 7.15 1.83 -14.70
N GLN A 84 7.69 0.68 -14.28
CA GLN A 84 7.43 -0.64 -14.85
C GLN A 84 6.58 -1.51 -13.92
N GLY A 85 6.56 -1.20 -12.64
CA GLY A 85 5.70 -1.85 -11.66
C GLY A 85 4.23 -1.59 -11.91
N VAL A 86 3.38 -2.50 -11.48
CA VAL A 86 1.93 -2.33 -11.50
C VAL A 86 1.45 -1.97 -10.10
N TYR A 87 0.72 -0.89 -10.00
CA TYR A 87 0.20 -0.37 -8.73
C TYR A 87 -1.32 -0.36 -8.78
N LYS A 88 -1.95 -0.93 -7.75
CA LYS A 88 -3.41 -1.02 -7.65
C LYS A 88 -3.89 -0.43 -6.34
N THR A 89 -5.08 0.14 -6.36
CA THR A 89 -5.70 0.79 -5.21
C THR A 89 -7.18 0.44 -5.15
N ASN A 90 -7.77 0.64 -3.97
CA ASN A 90 -9.21 0.55 -3.78
C ASN A 90 -9.82 -0.74 -4.35
N TYR A 91 -9.43 -1.88 -3.79
CA TYR A 91 -9.97 -3.17 -4.21
C TYR A 91 -11.48 -3.24 -3.95
N SER A 92 -12.24 -3.60 -4.96
CA SER A 92 -13.66 -3.92 -4.88
C SER A 92 -13.91 -5.41 -4.67
N LEU A 93 -12.97 -6.24 -5.12
CA LEU A 93 -12.88 -7.67 -4.84
C LEU A 93 -11.47 -7.95 -4.34
N GLU A 94 -11.36 -8.52 -3.13
CA GLU A 94 -10.08 -8.81 -2.50
C GLU A 94 -9.26 -9.86 -3.26
N PRO A 95 -7.93 -9.84 -3.17
CA PRO A 95 -7.07 -10.92 -3.65
C PRO A 95 -7.52 -12.27 -3.10
N SER A 96 -7.43 -13.31 -3.94
CA SER A 96 -7.95 -14.63 -3.60
C SER A 96 -7.14 -15.32 -2.49
N ILE A 97 -5.83 -15.16 -2.50
CA ILE A 97 -4.91 -15.79 -1.53
C ILE A 97 -3.83 -14.81 -1.13
N TYR A 98 -3.74 -14.55 0.16
CA TYR A 98 -2.62 -13.85 0.77
C TYR A 98 -1.53 -14.85 1.18
N GLY A 99 -0.27 -14.45 1.00
CA GLY A 99 0.89 -15.19 1.45
C GLY A 99 1.36 -14.77 2.84
N ALA A 100 2.67 -14.74 3.04
CA ALA A 100 3.26 -14.34 4.31
C ALA A 100 2.93 -12.89 4.68
N ASN A 101 2.55 -12.69 5.93
CA ASN A 101 2.43 -11.34 6.50
C ASN A 101 3.83 -10.84 6.89
N LEU A 102 4.25 -9.75 6.28
CA LEU A 102 5.57 -9.16 6.50
C LEU A 102 5.58 -8.24 7.72
N ARG A 103 4.52 -7.45 7.90
CA ARG A 103 4.40 -6.46 8.98
C ARG A 103 2.95 -6.30 9.38
N THR A 104 2.72 -6.05 10.67
CA THR A 104 1.41 -5.68 11.21
C THR A 104 1.57 -4.48 12.12
N TRP A 105 0.68 -3.50 11.97
CA TRP A 105 0.58 -2.33 12.84
C TRP A 105 -0.85 -2.13 13.30
N GLU A 106 -1.00 -1.45 14.41
CA GLU A 106 -2.27 -0.88 14.83
C GLU A 106 -2.14 0.65 14.86
N VAL A 107 -2.97 1.32 14.10
CA VAL A 107 -2.90 2.77 13.90
C VAL A 107 -4.20 3.41 14.39
N HIS A 108 -4.08 4.35 15.33
CA HIS A 108 -5.24 5.12 15.77
C HIS A 108 -5.64 6.12 14.68
N PRO A 109 -6.92 6.16 14.26
CA PRO A 109 -7.35 7.03 13.16
C PRO A 109 -7.06 8.51 13.35
N GLN A 110 -7.10 9.01 14.57
CA GLN A 110 -6.82 10.43 14.86
C GLN A 110 -5.37 10.83 14.61
N THR A 111 -4.44 9.91 14.75
CA THR A 111 -3.01 10.18 14.57
C THR A 111 -2.51 9.87 13.17
N GLY A 112 -3.12 8.89 12.50
CA GLY A 112 -2.59 8.36 11.26
C GLY A 112 -1.23 7.69 11.46
N LEU A 113 -0.54 7.44 10.37
CA LEU A 113 0.80 6.85 10.36
C LEU A 113 1.64 7.49 9.26
N VAL A 114 2.85 7.89 9.61
CA VAL A 114 3.92 8.20 8.64
C VAL A 114 5.08 7.30 8.98
N LEU A 115 5.34 6.31 8.13
CA LEU A 115 6.38 5.31 8.32
C LEU A 115 7.29 5.25 7.11
N TYR A 116 8.57 5.56 7.33
CA TYR A 116 9.64 5.29 6.38
C TYR A 116 10.53 4.19 6.93
N PHE A 117 10.80 3.20 6.10
CA PHE A 117 11.66 2.09 6.49
C PHE A 117 13.12 2.53 6.51
N PRO A 118 13.89 2.16 7.53
CA PRO A 118 15.33 2.37 7.53
C PRO A 118 16.00 1.72 6.31
N LEU A 119 17.11 2.29 5.88
CA LEU A 119 17.91 1.74 4.79
C LEU A 119 18.27 0.27 5.06
N HIS A 120 18.06 -0.58 4.10
CA HIS A 120 18.22 -2.05 4.14
C HIS A 120 17.13 -2.83 4.90
N ASP A 121 16.20 -2.15 5.58
CA ASP A 121 15.05 -2.78 6.24
C ASP A 121 13.74 -2.64 5.42
N GLU A 122 13.82 -2.04 4.26
CA GLU A 122 12.68 -1.87 3.39
C GLU A 122 12.14 -3.23 2.90
N PRO A 123 10.82 -3.45 2.95
CA PRO A 123 10.21 -4.60 2.31
C PRO A 123 10.52 -4.61 0.80
N ARG A 124 11.00 -5.75 0.32
CA ARG A 124 11.45 -5.90 -1.08
C ARG A 124 10.64 -6.97 -1.77
N LEU A 125 10.26 -6.68 -3.00
CA LEU A 125 9.62 -7.63 -3.88
C LEU A 125 10.62 -8.19 -4.89
N LYS A 126 10.63 -9.50 -5.01
CA LYS A 126 11.27 -10.19 -6.14
C LYS A 126 10.45 -9.94 -7.41
N GLY A 127 11.11 -9.90 -8.56
CA GLY A 127 10.43 -9.81 -9.85
C GLY A 127 9.31 -10.84 -10.02
N GLY A 128 8.17 -10.39 -10.51
CA GLY A 128 6.98 -11.21 -10.72
C GLY A 128 6.16 -11.51 -9.45
N THR A 129 6.47 -10.87 -8.32
CA THR A 129 5.70 -11.06 -7.08
C THR A 129 4.92 -9.80 -6.69
N GLU A 130 3.93 -9.97 -5.83
CA GLU A 130 3.02 -8.90 -5.39
C GLU A 130 3.01 -8.77 -3.87
N MET A 131 2.83 -7.54 -3.39
CA MET A 131 2.66 -7.19 -1.99
C MET A 131 1.44 -6.27 -1.87
N ALA A 132 0.66 -6.45 -0.82
CA ALA A 132 -0.54 -5.66 -0.57
C ALA A 132 -0.61 -5.13 0.86
N LEU A 133 -1.15 -3.92 1.00
CA LEU A 133 -1.50 -3.32 2.27
C LEU A 133 -3.01 -3.47 2.48
N ARG A 134 -3.37 -4.19 3.54
CA ARG A 134 -4.75 -4.48 3.92
C ARG A 134 -5.07 -3.83 5.26
N LEU A 135 -6.22 -3.18 5.34
CA LEU A 135 -6.70 -2.53 6.55
C LEU A 135 -7.98 -3.18 7.04
N THR A 136 -8.11 -3.29 8.36
CA THR A 136 -9.34 -3.74 9.02
C THR A 136 -9.69 -2.73 10.12
N ALA A 137 -10.77 -1.99 9.91
CA ALA A 137 -11.29 -1.02 10.86
C ALA A 137 -12.48 -1.60 11.61
N ALA A 138 -12.59 -1.35 12.93
CA ALA A 138 -13.76 -1.76 13.70
C ALA A 138 -15.02 -0.95 13.33
N GLN A 139 -14.83 0.25 12.80
CA GLN A 139 -15.89 1.19 12.41
C GLN A 139 -15.69 1.60 10.95
N ALA A 140 -16.78 2.00 10.29
CA ALA A 140 -16.70 2.53 8.94
C ALA A 140 -15.91 3.84 8.93
N GLN A 141 -14.90 3.93 8.10
CA GLN A 141 -13.99 5.08 8.00
C GLN A 141 -13.54 5.30 6.56
N THR A 142 -12.98 6.47 6.30
CA THR A 142 -12.31 6.78 5.03
C THR A 142 -10.82 6.93 5.30
N VAL A 143 -10.00 6.27 4.49
CA VAL A 143 -8.55 6.34 4.57
C VAL A 143 -7.97 6.82 3.25
N ALA A 144 -6.89 7.58 3.31
CA ALA A 144 -6.03 7.87 2.17
C ALA A 144 -4.62 7.34 2.48
N VAL A 145 -4.03 6.67 1.52
CA VAL A 145 -2.67 6.10 1.64
C VAL A 145 -1.78 6.71 0.58
N ASN A 146 -0.58 7.08 0.97
CA ASN A 146 0.51 7.38 0.05
C ASN A 146 1.59 6.32 0.24
N ALA A 147 1.93 5.60 -0.81
CA ALA A 147 3.05 4.67 -0.81
C ALA A 147 4.24 5.29 -1.55
N VAL A 148 5.44 5.15 -1.00
CA VAL A 148 6.70 5.54 -1.63
C VAL A 148 7.44 4.29 -2.02
N VAL A 149 7.69 4.12 -3.31
CA VAL A 149 8.29 2.92 -3.90
C VAL A 149 9.55 3.29 -4.67
N GLU A 150 10.54 2.42 -4.63
CA GLU A 150 11.78 2.50 -5.42
C GLU A 150 11.82 1.35 -6.41
N GLU A 151 12.02 1.68 -7.70
CA GLU A 151 12.27 0.76 -8.82
C GLU A 151 13.73 0.74 -9.24
#